data_4cc0089c07a81c68a08f45f8ec7140c8
#
_entry.id   4cc0089c07a81c68a08f45f8ec7140c8
#
_cell.length_a   1.000
_cell.length_b   1.000
_cell.length_c   1.000
_cell.angle_alpha   90.00
_cell.angle_beta   90.00
_cell.angle_gamma   90.00
#
_symmetry.space_group_name_H-M   'P 1'
#
loop_
_entity.id
_entity.type
_entity.pdbx_description
1 polymer ?
#
loop_
_entity_poly.entity_id
_entity_poly.type
_entity_poly.pdbx_seq_one_letter_code
_entity_poly.pdbx_strand_id
1 'polypeptide(L)'
;MKINLGFTVAGNRSSAEAAKRILSVLQLMGHDILTTHLLRDDAWDADRRVPPEQIFARDMKWLAECDIFVAEVSGSSFGLGFETGYLLGATTKKTVLFYDRAVQDRLSLLIVGNTHPNCRLVPYTRLDELEELVRRRVLPPESSTSPRRD
;
A
#
# COMPACT_ATOMS: atom_id res chain seq x y z
N MET A 1 -6.72 4.35 -12.06
CA MET A 1 -5.30 4.52 -11.66
C MET A 1 -4.67 3.14 -11.52
N LYS A 2 -3.37 3.06 -11.77
CA LYS A 2 -2.55 1.89 -11.41
C LYS A 2 -2.12 2.00 -9.96
N ILE A 3 -2.42 0.99 -9.16
CA ILE A 3 -2.08 0.96 -7.73
C ILE A 3 -1.12 -0.19 -7.47
N ASN A 4 -0.02 0.10 -6.79
CA ASN A 4 0.79 -0.93 -6.15
C ASN A 4 0.23 -1.11 -4.74
N LEU A 5 -0.32 -2.29 -4.45
CA LEU A 5 -0.81 -2.66 -3.13
C LEU A 5 0.27 -3.47 -2.40
N GLY A 6 0.88 -2.85 -1.39
CA GLY A 6 1.89 -3.48 -0.54
C GLY A 6 1.24 -4.28 0.60
N PHE A 7 1.74 -5.50 0.78
CA PHE A 7 1.42 -6.33 1.94
C PHE A 7 2.59 -7.28 2.22
N THR A 8 2.81 -7.62 3.49
CA THR A 8 3.91 -8.51 3.85
C THR A 8 3.73 -9.92 3.28
N VAL A 9 4.74 -10.41 2.58
CA VAL A 9 4.77 -11.80 2.07
C VAL A 9 5.45 -12.73 3.06
N ALA A 10 6.61 -12.33 3.60
CA ALA A 10 7.46 -13.13 4.48
C ALA A 10 7.29 -12.83 5.97
N GLY A 11 6.60 -11.75 6.31
CA GLY A 11 6.44 -11.29 7.69
C GLY A 11 5.15 -11.80 8.35
N ASN A 12 4.73 -11.07 9.40
CA ASN A 12 3.47 -11.35 10.08
C ASN A 12 2.27 -11.00 9.18
N ARG A 13 1.52 -12.01 8.78
CA ARG A 13 0.33 -11.89 7.90
C ARG A 13 -1.01 -11.85 8.67
N SER A 14 -1.00 -11.54 9.96
CA SER A 14 -2.23 -11.51 10.78
C SER A 14 -3.28 -10.52 10.26
N SER A 15 -2.86 -9.49 9.51
CA SER A 15 -3.74 -8.49 8.88
C SER A 15 -4.13 -8.81 7.42
N ALA A 16 -3.98 -10.07 6.98
CA ALA A 16 -4.31 -10.47 5.61
C ALA A 16 -5.77 -10.15 5.21
N GLU A 17 -6.73 -10.30 6.14
CA GLU A 17 -8.13 -9.96 5.89
C GLU A 17 -8.33 -8.46 5.63
N ALA A 18 -7.60 -7.59 6.37
CA ALA A 18 -7.62 -6.16 6.12
C ALA A 18 -7.06 -5.83 4.72
N ALA A 19 -5.93 -6.44 4.35
CA ALA A 19 -5.32 -6.25 3.03
C ALA A 19 -6.24 -6.76 1.90
N LYS A 20 -6.90 -7.91 2.07
CA LYS A 20 -7.91 -8.43 1.13
C LYS A 20 -9.11 -7.48 1.00
N ARG A 21 -9.55 -6.88 2.12
CA ARG A 21 -10.63 -5.90 2.11
C ARG A 21 -10.24 -4.64 1.35
N ILE A 22 -9.03 -4.12 1.60
CA ILE A 22 -8.48 -2.97 0.87
C ILE A 22 -8.43 -3.28 -0.64
N LEU A 23 -7.90 -4.45 -1.03
CA LEU A 23 -7.87 -4.89 -2.44
C LEU A 23 -9.26 -4.86 -3.06
N SER A 24 -10.25 -5.49 -2.40
CA SER A 24 -11.61 -5.57 -2.91
C SER A 24 -12.22 -4.18 -3.14
N VAL A 25 -12.02 -3.25 -2.21
CA VAL A 25 -12.53 -1.88 -2.34
C VAL A 25 -11.85 -1.17 -3.50
N LEU A 26 -10.53 -1.27 -3.64
CA LEU A 26 -9.78 -0.65 -4.74
C LEU A 26 -10.24 -1.18 -6.11
N GLN A 27 -10.50 -2.48 -6.22
CA GLN A 27 -11.04 -3.09 -7.43
C GLN A 27 -12.47 -2.62 -7.74
N LEU A 28 -13.34 -2.52 -6.73
CA LEU A 28 -14.69 -1.98 -6.87
C LEU A 28 -14.70 -0.51 -7.28
N MET A 29 -13.65 0.25 -6.93
CA MET A 29 -13.44 1.63 -7.39
C MET A 29 -12.92 1.70 -8.85
N GLY A 30 -12.69 0.58 -9.51
CA GLY A 30 -12.21 0.51 -10.89
C GLY A 30 -10.71 0.79 -11.05
N HIS A 31 -9.91 0.55 -10.00
CA HIS A 31 -8.46 0.70 -10.08
C HIS A 31 -7.79 -0.58 -10.60
N ASP A 32 -6.67 -0.40 -11.31
CA ASP A 32 -5.80 -1.48 -11.78
C ASP A 32 -4.75 -1.78 -10.70
N ILE A 33 -4.80 -2.98 -10.12
CA ILE A 33 -3.93 -3.38 -9.01
C ILE A 33 -2.80 -4.27 -9.53
N LEU A 34 -1.57 -3.78 -9.46
CA LEU A 34 -0.40 -4.43 -10.03
C LEU A 34 0.07 -5.67 -9.24
N THR A 35 -0.27 -5.76 -7.95
CA THR A 35 0.33 -6.69 -6.98
C THR A 35 -0.67 -7.63 -6.33
N THR A 36 -1.75 -8.02 -7.02
CA THR A 36 -2.81 -8.89 -6.47
C THR A 36 -2.31 -10.24 -5.95
N HIS A 37 -1.20 -10.75 -6.50
CA HIS A 37 -0.60 -12.02 -6.13
C HIS A 37 -0.11 -12.08 -4.67
N LEU A 38 0.25 -10.93 -4.06
CA LEU A 38 0.75 -10.87 -2.68
C LEU A 38 -0.27 -11.35 -1.64
N LEU A 39 -1.57 -11.31 -1.97
CA LEU A 39 -2.64 -11.73 -1.06
C LEU A 39 -3.01 -13.21 -1.21
N ARG A 40 -2.36 -13.95 -2.11
CA ARG A 40 -2.50 -15.40 -2.21
C ARG A 40 -1.82 -16.07 -1.02
N ASP A 41 -2.38 -17.18 -0.60
CA ASP A 41 -1.82 -17.95 0.53
C ASP A 41 -0.46 -18.57 0.18
N ASP A 42 -0.22 -18.88 -1.10
CA ASP A 42 1.03 -19.43 -1.62
C ASP A 42 2.04 -18.37 -2.12
N ALA A 43 1.78 -17.06 -1.89
CA ALA A 43 2.62 -15.98 -2.42
C ALA A 43 4.11 -16.14 -2.03
N TRP A 44 4.40 -16.50 -0.78
CA TRP A 44 5.76 -16.72 -0.31
C TRP A 44 6.46 -17.87 -1.03
N ASP A 45 5.78 -19.02 -1.15
CA ASP A 45 6.34 -20.18 -1.82
C ASP A 45 6.51 -19.95 -3.32
N ALA A 46 5.63 -19.20 -3.92
CA ALA A 46 5.73 -18.80 -5.32
C ALA A 46 6.95 -17.90 -5.57
N ASP A 47 7.14 -16.87 -4.75
CA ASP A 47 8.26 -15.95 -4.87
C ASP A 47 9.62 -16.65 -4.61
N ARG A 48 9.68 -17.58 -3.67
CA ARG A 48 10.92 -18.34 -3.40
C ARG A 48 11.40 -19.23 -4.55
N ARG A 49 10.56 -19.51 -5.53
CA ARG A 49 10.91 -20.27 -6.75
C ARG A 49 11.50 -19.39 -7.85
N VAL A 50 11.47 -18.08 -7.65
CA VAL A 50 12.00 -17.10 -8.62
C VAL A 50 13.31 -16.53 -8.10
N PRO A 51 14.34 -16.34 -8.95
CA PRO A 51 15.58 -15.70 -8.55
C PRO A 51 15.33 -14.33 -7.90
N PRO A 52 16.00 -14.00 -6.78
CA PRO A 52 15.75 -12.76 -6.03
C PRO A 52 15.90 -11.49 -6.88
N GLU A 53 16.83 -11.46 -7.83
CA GLU A 53 17.04 -10.33 -8.73
C GLU A 53 15.86 -10.10 -9.68
N GLN A 54 15.12 -11.16 -10.04
CA GLN A 54 13.91 -11.04 -10.87
C GLN A 54 12.75 -10.51 -10.05
N ILE A 55 12.62 -10.94 -8.77
CA ILE A 55 11.65 -10.36 -7.83
C ILE A 55 11.91 -8.86 -7.67
N PHE A 56 13.16 -8.49 -7.38
CA PHE A 56 13.56 -7.09 -7.26
C PHE A 56 13.21 -6.28 -8.51
N ALA A 57 13.60 -6.77 -9.69
CA ALA A 57 13.32 -6.08 -10.96
C ALA A 57 11.82 -5.92 -11.23
N ARG A 58 11.02 -6.96 -10.93
CA ARG A 58 9.55 -6.95 -11.05
C ARG A 58 8.93 -5.89 -10.14
N ASP A 59 9.30 -5.90 -8.87
CA ASP A 59 8.70 -5.03 -7.86
C ASP A 59 9.10 -3.57 -8.08
N MET A 60 10.37 -3.31 -8.42
CA MET A 60 10.83 -1.96 -8.81
C MET A 60 10.11 -1.43 -10.05
N LYS A 61 9.80 -2.29 -11.03
CA LYS A 61 9.01 -1.92 -12.19
C LYS A 61 7.61 -1.50 -11.79
N TRP A 62 6.92 -2.26 -10.94
CA TRP A 62 5.59 -1.90 -10.45
C TRP A 62 5.57 -0.62 -9.62
N LEU A 63 6.58 -0.41 -8.78
CA LEU A 63 6.75 0.86 -8.05
C LEU A 63 6.96 2.05 -9.02
N ALA A 64 7.66 1.83 -10.13
CA ALA A 64 7.83 2.86 -11.15
C ALA A 64 6.53 3.14 -11.92
N GLU A 65 5.74 2.11 -12.22
CA GLU A 65 4.52 2.22 -13.03
C GLU A 65 3.28 2.68 -12.26
N CYS A 66 3.23 2.49 -10.93
CA CYS A 66 2.04 2.84 -10.17
C CYS A 66 1.84 4.37 -10.09
N ASP A 67 0.60 4.79 -10.01
CA ASP A 67 0.21 6.18 -9.75
C ASP A 67 0.25 6.49 -8.24
N ILE A 68 -0.07 5.49 -7.42
CA ILE A 68 -0.13 5.59 -5.96
C ILE A 68 0.29 4.24 -5.34
N PHE A 69 0.97 4.32 -4.21
CA PHE A 69 1.26 3.17 -3.36
C PHE A 69 0.29 3.11 -2.19
N VAL A 70 -0.36 1.98 -2.02
CA VAL A 70 -1.26 1.69 -0.90
C VAL A 70 -0.74 0.45 -0.19
N ALA A 71 -0.61 0.48 1.12
CA ALA A 71 -0.14 -0.70 1.85
C ALA A 71 -0.89 -0.91 3.16
N GLU A 72 -1.00 -2.17 3.57
CA GLU A 72 -1.38 -2.58 4.92
C GLU A 72 -0.09 -2.94 5.69
N VAL A 73 0.23 -2.19 6.73
CA VAL A 73 1.54 -2.22 7.40
C VAL A 73 1.50 -2.69 8.85
N SER A 74 0.41 -3.29 9.31
CA SER A 74 0.30 -3.85 10.68
C SER A 74 1.31 -4.97 10.95
N GLY A 75 1.72 -5.68 9.90
CA GLY A 75 2.77 -6.69 9.97
C GLY A 75 4.15 -6.12 9.67
N SER A 76 5.15 -6.50 10.46
CA SER A 76 6.54 -6.09 10.18
C SER A 76 7.04 -6.72 8.88
N SER A 77 7.63 -5.90 8.00
CA SER A 77 8.24 -6.35 6.75
C SER A 77 9.36 -5.41 6.32
N PHE A 78 10.56 -5.96 6.12
CA PHE A 78 11.68 -5.21 5.52
C PHE A 78 11.38 -4.77 4.08
N GLY A 79 10.69 -5.61 3.30
CA GLY A 79 10.29 -5.29 1.93
C GLY A 79 9.38 -4.07 1.88
N LEU A 80 8.31 -4.05 2.66
CA LEU A 80 7.42 -2.89 2.75
C LEU A 80 8.13 -1.61 3.21
N GLY A 81 9.06 -1.74 4.17
CA GLY A 81 9.87 -0.61 4.62
C GLY A 81 10.76 -0.07 3.50
N PHE A 82 11.40 -0.97 2.73
CA PHE A 82 12.21 -0.62 1.58
C PHE A 82 11.38 0.09 0.49
N GLU A 83 10.25 -0.48 0.08
CA GLU A 83 9.35 0.09 -0.93
C GLU A 83 8.83 1.47 -0.53
N THR A 84 8.36 1.60 0.71
CA THR A 84 7.88 2.87 1.27
C THR A 84 8.99 3.92 1.27
N GLY A 85 10.17 3.57 1.77
CA GLY A 85 11.32 4.48 1.84
C GLY A 85 11.81 4.90 0.46
N TYR A 86 11.89 3.95 -0.49
CA TYR A 86 12.25 4.23 -1.88
C TYR A 86 11.26 5.22 -2.53
N LEU A 87 9.96 4.97 -2.42
CA LEU A 87 8.95 5.84 -3.03
C LEU A 87 8.98 7.26 -2.46
N LEU A 88 9.08 7.40 -1.15
CA LEU A 88 9.11 8.70 -0.50
C LEU A 88 10.42 9.45 -0.76
N GLY A 89 11.54 8.76 -0.86
CA GLY A 89 12.85 9.37 -1.08
C GLY A 89 13.18 9.65 -2.55
N ALA A 90 12.68 8.85 -3.47
CA ALA A 90 13.06 8.89 -4.88
C ALA A 90 11.95 9.41 -5.82
N THR A 91 10.73 9.58 -5.33
CA THR A 91 9.57 9.98 -6.15
C THR A 91 8.69 11.00 -5.45
N THR A 92 7.73 11.55 -6.20
CA THR A 92 6.66 12.41 -5.66
C THR A 92 5.32 11.67 -5.50
N LYS A 93 5.33 10.34 -5.63
CA LYS A 93 4.12 9.53 -5.58
C LYS A 93 3.49 9.54 -4.19
N LYS A 94 2.17 9.59 -4.15
CA LYS A 94 1.43 9.46 -2.91
C LYS A 94 1.55 8.04 -2.35
N THR A 95 1.68 7.96 -1.05
CA THR A 95 1.79 6.71 -0.29
C THR A 95 0.74 6.73 0.81
N VAL A 96 -0.13 5.72 0.85
CA VAL A 96 -1.19 5.57 1.87
C VAL A 96 -0.95 4.27 2.62
N LEU A 97 -0.67 4.37 3.91
CA LEU A 97 -0.34 3.25 4.78
C LEU A 97 -1.48 3.02 5.77
N PHE A 98 -2.19 1.93 5.62
CA PHE A 98 -3.23 1.49 6.56
C PHE A 98 -2.61 0.63 7.65
N TYR A 99 -3.07 0.78 8.88
CA TYR A 99 -2.63 -0.07 9.98
C TYR A 99 -3.74 -0.26 11.03
N ASP A 100 -3.75 -1.42 11.65
CA ASP A 100 -4.62 -1.71 12.79
C ASP A 100 -4.14 -0.94 14.02
N ARG A 101 -5.02 -0.12 14.60
CA ARG A 101 -4.72 0.66 15.80
C ARG A 101 -4.31 -0.22 16.99
N ALA A 102 -4.81 -1.44 17.07
CA ALA A 102 -4.47 -2.38 18.14
C ALA A 102 -2.98 -2.79 18.18
N VAL A 103 -2.27 -2.62 17.06
CA VAL A 103 -0.83 -2.95 16.98
C VAL A 103 0.07 -1.72 16.88
N GLN A 104 -0.47 -0.53 17.02
CA GLN A 104 0.27 0.73 16.83
C GLN A 104 1.57 0.79 17.65
N ASP A 105 1.56 0.34 18.89
CA ASP A 105 2.73 0.35 19.78
C ASP A 105 3.85 -0.63 19.36
N ARG A 106 3.55 -1.54 18.43
CA ARG A 106 4.50 -2.52 17.88
C ARG A 106 4.97 -2.18 16.48
N LEU A 107 4.40 -1.13 15.88
CA LEU A 107 4.84 -0.67 14.56
C LEU A 107 6.20 0.03 14.66
N SER A 108 6.93 0.01 13.55
CA SER A 108 8.16 0.79 13.42
C SER A 108 7.89 2.27 13.68
N LEU A 109 8.70 2.88 14.56
CA LEU A 109 8.60 4.32 14.85
C LEU A 109 8.87 5.17 13.61
N LEU A 110 9.63 4.67 12.63
CA LEU A 110 9.82 5.33 11.33
C LEU A 110 8.54 5.35 10.49
N ILE A 111 7.64 4.39 10.70
CA ILE A 111 6.35 4.36 10.03
C ILE A 111 5.36 5.27 10.76
N VAL A 112 5.13 5.06 12.06
CA VAL A 112 4.11 5.84 12.80
C VAL A 112 4.49 7.31 12.97
N GLY A 113 5.78 7.63 13.01
CA GLY A 113 6.31 8.99 13.08
C GLY A 113 6.54 9.64 11.72
N ASN A 114 6.09 9.03 10.62
CA ASN A 114 6.36 9.53 9.28
C ASN A 114 5.55 10.81 9.01
N THR A 115 6.26 11.92 8.83
CA THR A 115 5.67 13.25 8.52
C THR A 115 5.91 13.67 7.07
N HIS A 116 6.35 12.77 6.20
CA HIS A 116 6.60 13.10 4.80
C HIS A 116 5.31 13.58 4.11
N PRO A 117 5.31 14.69 3.34
CA PRO A 117 4.10 15.30 2.76
C PRO A 117 3.33 14.36 1.82
N ASN A 118 4.03 13.41 1.18
CA ASN A 118 3.42 12.43 0.29
C ASN A 118 3.02 11.13 1.01
N CYS A 119 3.25 11.00 2.33
CA CYS A 119 2.86 9.86 3.13
C CYS A 119 1.62 10.17 3.97
N ARG A 120 0.65 9.28 3.93
CA ARG A 120 -0.53 9.35 4.79
C ARG A 120 -0.70 8.07 5.55
N LEU A 121 -0.69 8.17 6.88
CA LEU A 121 -1.01 7.07 7.78
C LEU A 121 -2.51 7.07 8.07
N VAL A 122 -3.12 5.91 7.97
CA VAL A 122 -4.56 5.71 8.14
C VAL A 122 -4.82 4.57 9.13
N PRO A 123 -5.03 4.88 10.42
CA PRO A 123 -5.42 3.86 11.38
C PRO A 123 -6.84 3.37 11.09
N TYR A 124 -7.07 2.07 11.28
CA TYR A 124 -8.40 1.48 11.39
C TYR A 124 -8.51 0.69 12.69
N THR A 125 -9.72 0.51 13.19
CA THR A 125 -10.01 -0.28 14.39
C THR A 125 -10.79 -1.54 14.05
N ARG A 126 -11.62 -1.47 13.01
CA ARG A 126 -12.46 -2.56 12.55
C ARG A 126 -12.39 -2.69 11.04
N LEU A 127 -12.55 -3.90 10.55
CA LEU A 127 -12.46 -4.19 9.11
C LEU A 127 -13.57 -3.52 8.28
N ASP A 128 -14.74 -3.26 8.87
CA ASP A 128 -15.84 -2.60 8.18
C ASP A 128 -15.60 -1.10 7.92
N GLU A 129 -14.70 -0.46 8.68
CA GLU A 129 -14.29 0.93 8.45
C GLU A 129 -13.44 1.08 7.16
N LEU A 130 -12.77 0.01 6.74
CA LEU A 130 -11.80 0.07 5.64
C LEU A 130 -12.44 0.52 4.33
N GLU A 131 -13.69 0.16 4.04
CA GLU A 131 -14.33 0.58 2.80
C GLU A 131 -14.41 2.10 2.69
N GLU A 132 -14.89 2.77 3.74
CA GLU A 132 -14.99 4.22 3.76
C GLU A 132 -13.61 4.89 3.78
N LEU A 133 -12.69 4.35 4.59
CA LEU A 133 -11.34 4.88 4.70
C LEU A 133 -10.58 4.82 3.37
N VAL A 134 -10.67 3.68 2.66
CA VAL A 134 -10.04 3.52 1.33
C VAL A 134 -10.66 4.51 0.34
N ARG A 135 -11.98 4.57 0.26
CA ARG A 135 -12.68 5.50 -0.65
C ARG A 135 -12.29 6.94 -0.43
N ARG A 136 -12.14 7.37 0.84
CA ARG A 136 -11.77 8.75 1.18
C ARG A 136 -10.29 9.06 0.98
N ARG A 137 -9.40 8.09 1.12
CA ARG A 137 -7.94 8.32 1.15
C ARG A 137 -7.24 7.99 -0.15
N VAL A 138 -7.81 7.10 -0.95
CA VAL A 138 -7.30 6.68 -2.26
C VAL A 138 -8.19 7.28 -3.36
N LEU A 139 -8.36 8.60 -3.32
CA LEU A 139 -9.05 9.33 -4.37
C LEU A 139 -8.08 9.63 -5.52
N PRO A 140 -8.57 9.67 -6.79
CA PRO A 140 -7.81 10.27 -7.87
C PRO A 140 -7.42 11.71 -7.48
N PRO A 141 -6.29 12.23 -7.98
CA PRO A 141 -5.98 13.65 -7.79
C PRO A 141 -7.18 14.46 -8.30
N GLU A 142 -7.67 15.39 -7.48
CA GLU A 142 -8.72 16.30 -7.92
C GLU A 142 -8.26 16.94 -9.23
N SER A 143 -9.06 16.76 -10.28
CA SER A 143 -8.88 17.53 -11.49
C SER A 143 -8.98 18.99 -11.07
N SER A 144 -7.90 19.74 -11.19
CA SER A 144 -7.88 21.17 -10.94
C SER A 144 -8.82 21.83 -11.97
N THR A 145 -10.09 21.89 -11.64
CA THR A 145 -11.04 22.80 -12.28
C THR A 145 -10.66 24.18 -11.79
N SER A 146 -9.71 24.81 -12.50
CA SER A 146 -9.57 26.27 -12.46
C SER A 146 -10.93 26.88 -12.75
N PRO A 147 -11.47 27.74 -11.89
CA PRO A 147 -12.66 28.51 -12.26
C PRO A 147 -12.28 29.36 -13.49
N ARG A 148 -12.99 29.16 -14.59
CA ARG A 148 -12.95 30.10 -15.71
C ARG A 148 -13.37 31.45 -15.13
N ARG A 149 -12.45 32.39 -15.12
CA ARG A 149 -12.78 33.79 -14.94
C ARG A 149 -13.41 34.24 -16.24
N ASP A 150 -14.68 34.54 -16.17
CA ASP A 150 -15.40 35.35 -17.16
C ASP A 150 -14.93 36.80 -17.06
#